data_b56cf552809ac45ada900cf6092d4a98
#
_entry.id   b56cf552809ac45ada900cf6092d4a98
#
_cell.length_a   1.000
_cell.length_b   1.000
_cell.length_c   1.000
_cell.angle_alpha   90.00
_cell.angle_beta   90.00
_cell.angle_gamma   90.00
#
_symmetry.space_group_name_H-M   'P 1'
#
loop_
_entity.id
_entity.type
_entity.pdbx_description
1 polymer ?
#
loop_
_entity_poly.entity_id
_entity_poly.type
_entity_poly.pdbx_seq_one_letter_code
_entity_poly.pdbx_strand_id
1 'polypeptide(L)'
;MTDKFSTLIRRMLGRAVTGSRLPGSLQAAPVEHPPLETDENFRSEMFVQLLLELPAHRRDIADAWQAGDVQRLRSCVHRLLGATVYCDAPQLEAALRELRSALHSGDAAGIALQHARALDVIDTTLNCSGYR
;
A
#
# COMPACT_ATOMS: atom_id res chain seq x y z
N MET A 1 7.10 13.13 -8.94
CA MET A 1 6.51 13.51 -7.83
C MET A 1 6.80 12.67 -6.67
N THR A 2 7.03 13.23 -5.62
CA THR A 2 7.39 12.50 -4.44
C THR A 2 6.19 11.90 -3.77
N ASP A 3 6.35 10.71 -3.34
CA ASP A 3 5.29 9.98 -2.69
C ASP A 3 5.51 10.14 -1.19
N LYS A 4 4.69 10.95 -0.55
CA LYS A 4 4.83 11.17 0.88
C LYS A 4 4.70 9.88 1.67
N PHE A 5 3.82 9.01 1.20
CA PHE A 5 3.61 7.76 1.88
C PHE A 5 4.89 6.92 1.87
N SER A 6 5.51 6.83 0.72
CA SER A 6 6.75 6.06 0.59
C SER A 6 7.86 6.68 1.44
N THR A 7 7.92 8.00 1.47
CA THR A 7 8.93 8.68 2.26
C THR A 7 8.74 8.39 3.74
N LEU A 8 7.50 8.43 4.18
CA LEU A 8 7.20 8.18 5.58
C LEU A 8 7.57 6.75 5.97
N ILE A 9 7.19 5.79 5.14
CA ILE A 9 7.50 4.40 5.43
C ILE A 9 9.00 4.17 5.47
N ARG A 10 9.72 4.74 4.52
CA ARG A 10 11.15 4.57 4.47
C ARG A 10 11.81 5.13 5.72
N ARG A 11 11.34 6.28 6.18
CA ARG A 11 11.89 6.89 7.36
C ARG A 11 11.68 6.01 8.59
N MET A 12 10.46 5.48 8.71
CA MET A 12 10.15 4.62 9.85
C MET A 12 10.95 3.34 9.83
N LEU A 13 11.03 2.72 8.67
CA LEU A 13 11.79 1.48 8.54
C LEU A 13 13.28 1.72 8.75
N GLY A 14 13.75 2.85 8.29
CA GLY A 14 15.14 3.19 8.49
C GLY A 14 15.49 3.31 9.95
N ARG A 15 14.60 3.92 10.72
CA ARG A 15 14.80 4.01 12.14
C ARG A 15 14.86 2.64 12.77
N ALA A 16 13.93 1.79 12.39
CA ALA A 16 13.89 0.45 12.95
C ALA A 16 15.17 -0.30 12.66
N VAL A 17 15.65 -0.19 11.46
CA VAL A 17 16.89 -0.88 11.09
C VAL A 17 18.04 -0.35 11.91
N THR A 18 18.09 0.95 12.06
CA THR A 18 19.17 1.52 12.84
C THR A 18 19.14 1.01 14.27
N GLY A 19 17.97 0.94 14.83
CA GLY A 19 17.87 0.47 16.20
C GLY A 19 18.28 -0.96 16.33
N SER A 20 17.93 -1.77 15.38
CA SER A 20 18.27 -3.19 15.51
C SER A 20 19.74 -3.44 15.33
N ARG A 21 20.50 -2.48 14.82
CA ARG A 21 21.89 -2.70 14.70
C ARG A 21 22.62 -2.66 15.98
N LEU A 22 22.10 -2.07 16.95
CA LEU A 22 22.79 -1.99 18.20
C LEU A 22 23.06 -3.35 18.71
N PRO A 23 24.27 -3.57 18.97
CA PRO A 23 24.64 -4.88 19.40
C PRO A 23 24.06 -5.20 20.69
N GLY A 24 23.94 -5.60 20.95
CA GLY A 24 23.59 -5.75 21.99
C GLY A 24 22.51 -5.80 22.39
N SER A 25 22.50 -5.46 22.18
CA SER A 25 21.77 -5.37 22.71
C SER A 25 21.05 -6.28 22.93
N LEU A 26 21.34 -6.57 22.93
CA LEU A 26 20.98 -7.29 23.05
C LEU A 26 20.16 -7.53 23.81
N GLN A 27 20.08 -7.47 24.02
CA GLN A 27 19.42 -7.69 24.58
C GLN A 27 18.56 -7.33 24.79
N ALA A 28 18.48 -7.31 24.75
CA ALA A 28 17.76 -7.03 24.95
C ALA A 28 16.83 -6.93 24.96
N ALA A 29 16.74 -6.93 24.93
CA ALA A 29 16.00 -6.81 24.94
C ALA A 29 14.95 -6.81 24.95
N PRO A 30 14.57 -6.78 25.02
CA PRO A 30 13.53 -6.94 25.07
C PRO A 30 12.61 -6.26 24.75
N VAL A 31 12.51 -6.20 24.60
CA VAL A 31 11.89 -5.70 24.40
C VAL A 31 10.95 -5.45 24.17
N GLU A 32 10.51 -5.35 24.19
CA GLU A 32 9.78 -5.18 24.05
C GLU A 32 9.05 -4.64 23.77
N HIS A 33 8.17 -4.47 23.67
CA HIS A 33 7.46 -4.19 23.44
C HIS A 33 6.67 -3.24 23.29
N PRO A 34 6.33 -2.83 23.51
CA PRO A 34 5.63 -1.63 23.36
C PRO A 34 5.28 -1.36 21.96
N PRO A 35 5.82 -2.04 21.07
CA PRO A 35 5.51 -1.89 19.69
C PRO A 35 4.05 -1.98 19.36
N LEU A 36 3.28 -2.63 20.18
CA LEU A 36 1.87 -2.77 19.88
C LEU A 36 1.17 -1.43 19.78
N GLU A 37 1.37 -0.60 20.75
CA GLU A 37 0.76 0.71 20.71
C GLU A 37 1.32 1.52 19.57
N THR A 38 2.61 1.46 19.40
CA THR A 38 3.26 2.16 18.33
C THR A 38 2.72 1.69 17.00
N ASP A 39 2.48 0.39 16.88
CA ASP A 39 1.97 -0.17 15.65
C ASP A 39 0.59 0.35 15.33
N GLU A 40 -0.25 0.48 16.33
CA GLU A 40 -1.58 0.98 16.09
C GLU A 40 -1.55 2.43 15.64
N ASN A 41 -0.77 3.24 16.30
CA ASN A 41 -0.63 4.63 15.90
C ASN A 41 -0.02 4.74 14.52
N PHE A 42 0.97 3.92 14.26
CA PHE A 42 1.61 3.91 12.96
C PHE A 42 0.61 3.54 11.88
N ARG A 43 -0.18 2.51 12.13
CA ARG A 43 -1.17 2.08 11.14
C ARG A 43 -2.21 3.13 10.87
N SER A 44 -2.66 3.82 11.92
CA SER A 44 -3.63 4.88 11.77
C SER A 44 -3.08 6.00 10.91
N GLU A 45 -1.84 6.40 11.20
CA GLU A 45 -1.20 7.43 10.42
C GLU A 45 -1.02 7.00 8.98
N MET A 46 -0.61 5.78 8.78
CA MET A 46 -0.40 5.29 7.42
C MET A 46 -1.72 5.18 6.67
N PHE A 47 -2.78 4.85 7.36
CA PHE A 47 -4.08 4.76 6.70
C PHE A 47 -4.54 6.15 6.26
N VAL A 48 -4.34 7.14 7.09
CA VAL A 48 -4.69 8.51 6.72
C VAL A 48 -3.87 8.96 5.51
N GLN A 49 -2.57 8.67 5.53
CA GLN A 49 -1.73 9.03 4.41
C GLN A 49 -2.18 8.30 3.14
N LEU A 50 -2.54 7.04 3.28
CA LEU A 50 -3.03 6.28 2.15
C LEU A 50 -4.28 6.92 1.57
N LEU A 51 -5.21 7.32 2.43
CA LEU A 51 -6.45 7.94 1.96
C LEU A 51 -6.17 9.23 1.20
N LEU A 52 -5.19 9.98 1.67
CA LEU A 52 -4.85 11.24 1.02
C LEU A 52 -4.24 11.02 -0.35
N GLU A 53 -3.54 9.92 -0.54
CA GLU A 53 -2.86 9.65 -1.80
C GLU A 53 -3.63 8.69 -2.69
N LEU A 54 -4.68 8.09 -2.17
CA LEU A 54 -5.42 7.10 -2.91
C LEU A 54 -6.00 7.63 -4.22
N PRO A 55 -6.53 8.86 -4.26
CA PRO A 55 -7.03 9.37 -5.55
C PRO A 55 -5.96 9.42 -6.62
N ALA A 56 -4.74 9.75 -6.25
CA ALA A 56 -3.64 9.78 -7.21
C ALA A 56 -3.28 8.38 -7.66
N HIS A 57 -3.29 7.42 -6.74
CA HIS A 57 -3.04 6.03 -7.11
C HIS A 57 -4.12 5.52 -8.06
N ARG A 58 -5.35 5.89 -7.80
CA ARG A 58 -6.45 5.48 -8.67
C ARG A 58 -6.26 6.03 -10.06
N ARG A 59 -5.87 7.28 -10.15
CA ARG A 59 -5.65 7.91 -11.45
C ARG A 59 -4.51 7.23 -12.19
N ASP A 60 -3.43 6.94 -11.49
CA ASP A 60 -2.29 6.30 -12.13
C ASP A 60 -2.66 4.93 -12.67
N ILE A 61 -3.43 4.18 -11.92
CA ILE A 61 -3.85 2.85 -12.35
C ILE A 61 -4.77 2.97 -13.57
N ALA A 62 -5.72 3.89 -13.52
CA ALA A 62 -6.65 4.07 -14.64
C ALA A 62 -5.92 4.54 -15.89
N ASP A 63 -4.96 5.46 -15.72
CA ASP A 63 -4.22 5.97 -16.87
C ASP A 63 -3.36 4.88 -17.50
N ALA A 64 -2.72 4.08 -16.68
CA ALA A 64 -1.90 3.00 -17.20
C ALA A 64 -2.75 1.99 -17.96
N TRP A 65 -3.94 1.70 -17.44
CA TRP A 65 -4.86 0.81 -18.10
C TRP A 65 -5.29 1.37 -19.46
N GLN A 66 -5.66 2.64 -19.48
CA GLN A 66 -6.10 3.27 -20.72
C GLN A 66 -5.00 3.33 -21.75
N ALA A 67 -3.79 3.52 -21.31
CA ALA A 67 -2.66 3.58 -22.23
C ALA A 67 -2.24 2.21 -22.70
N GLY A 68 -2.78 1.16 -22.12
CA GLY A 68 -2.37 -0.19 -22.47
C GLY A 68 -0.97 -0.51 -21.99
N ASP A 69 -0.48 0.23 -21.01
CA ASP A 69 0.89 0.09 -20.53
C ASP A 69 0.91 -0.87 -19.36
N VAL A 70 1.10 -2.14 -19.68
CA VAL A 70 1.06 -3.20 -18.67
C VAL A 70 2.17 -3.04 -17.65
N GLN A 71 3.33 -2.64 -18.09
CA GLN A 71 4.45 -2.46 -17.16
C GLN A 71 4.16 -1.37 -16.16
N ARG A 72 3.61 -0.26 -16.64
CA ARG A 72 3.26 0.83 -15.76
C ARG A 72 2.15 0.41 -14.82
N LEU A 73 1.19 -0.35 -15.31
CA LEU A 73 0.10 -0.84 -14.46
C LEU A 73 0.65 -1.73 -13.36
N ARG A 74 1.59 -2.60 -13.70
CA ARG A 74 2.23 -3.43 -12.70
C ARG A 74 2.92 -2.62 -11.63
N SER A 75 3.62 -1.58 -12.06
CA SER A 75 4.33 -0.73 -11.12
C SER A 75 3.36 -0.01 -10.19
N CYS A 76 2.26 0.47 -10.74
CA CYS A 76 1.26 1.16 -9.93
C CYS A 76 0.65 0.22 -8.90
N VAL A 77 0.30 -0.98 -9.33
CA VAL A 77 -0.30 -1.96 -8.43
C VAL A 77 0.70 -2.35 -7.34
N HIS A 78 1.94 -2.58 -7.73
CA HIS A 78 2.97 -2.97 -6.77
C HIS A 78 3.16 -1.88 -5.71
N ARG A 79 3.20 -0.64 -6.15
CA ARG A 79 3.41 0.48 -5.23
C ARG A 79 2.25 0.60 -4.26
N LEU A 80 1.04 0.53 -4.77
CA LEU A 80 -0.13 0.68 -3.90
C LEU A 80 -0.26 -0.52 -2.97
N LEU A 81 0.00 -1.71 -3.48
CA LEU A 81 -0.07 -2.91 -2.67
C LEU A 81 0.94 -2.83 -1.52
N GLY A 82 2.14 -2.34 -1.82
CA GLY A 82 3.13 -2.15 -0.77
C GLY A 82 2.67 -1.19 0.30
N ALA A 83 1.91 -0.18 -0.10
CA ALA A 83 1.39 0.77 0.86
C ALA A 83 0.34 0.13 1.78
N THR A 84 -0.48 -0.78 1.24
CA THR A 84 -1.53 -1.39 2.05
C THR A 84 -0.98 -2.33 3.11
N VAL A 85 0.25 -2.77 2.97
CA VAL A 85 0.85 -3.67 3.94
C VAL A 85 0.89 -3.04 5.33
N TYR A 86 1.03 -1.73 5.37
CA TYR A 86 1.15 -1.01 6.63
C TYR A 86 -0.17 -0.40 7.10
N CYS A 87 -1.25 -0.72 6.41
CA CYS A 87 -2.55 -0.17 6.74
C CYS A 87 -3.53 -1.32 6.94
N ASP A 88 -4.60 -1.02 7.64
CA ASP A 88 -5.63 -2.02 7.83
C ASP A 88 -6.67 -1.83 6.74
N ALA A 89 -6.39 -2.33 5.56
CA ALA A 89 -7.28 -2.21 4.41
C ALA A 89 -7.35 -3.54 3.68
N PRO A 90 -7.93 -4.57 4.32
CA PRO A 90 -7.89 -5.91 3.75
C PRO A 90 -8.62 -6.06 2.42
N GLN A 91 -9.70 -5.32 2.23
CA GLN A 91 -10.44 -5.45 0.98
C GLN A 91 -9.65 -4.86 -0.18
N LEU A 92 -9.02 -3.74 0.06
CA LEU A 92 -8.20 -3.12 -0.97
C LEU A 92 -6.99 -4.00 -1.28
N GLU A 93 -6.38 -4.53 -0.24
CA GLU A 93 -5.24 -5.41 -0.44
C GLU A 93 -5.62 -6.62 -1.26
N ALA A 94 -6.76 -7.23 -0.94
CA ALA A 94 -7.21 -8.41 -1.66
C ALA A 94 -7.47 -8.10 -3.13
N ALA A 95 -8.11 -6.98 -3.41
CA ALA A 95 -8.40 -6.60 -4.78
C ALA A 95 -7.12 -6.36 -5.57
N LEU A 96 -6.15 -5.74 -4.94
CA LEU A 96 -4.88 -5.47 -5.62
C LEU A 96 -4.09 -6.74 -5.86
N ARG A 97 -4.17 -7.69 -4.94
CA ARG A 97 -3.49 -8.96 -5.13
C ARG A 97 -4.09 -9.74 -6.29
N GLU A 98 -5.41 -9.68 -6.43
CA GLU A 98 -6.06 -10.32 -7.54
C GLU A 98 -5.66 -9.68 -8.86
N LEU A 99 -5.59 -8.35 -8.88
CA LEU A 99 -5.15 -7.67 -10.09
C LEU A 99 -3.71 -8.01 -10.42
N ARG A 100 -2.85 -8.07 -9.41
CA ARG A 100 -1.47 -8.43 -9.63
C ARG A 100 -1.36 -9.84 -10.21
N SER A 101 -2.16 -10.74 -9.68
CA SER A 101 -2.16 -12.11 -10.15
C SER A 101 -2.60 -12.19 -11.61
N ALA A 102 -3.63 -11.42 -11.95
CA ALA A 102 -4.11 -11.39 -13.33
C ALA A 102 -3.04 -10.83 -14.27
N LEU A 103 -2.36 -9.78 -13.82
CA LEU A 103 -1.29 -9.20 -14.62
C LEU A 103 -0.16 -10.19 -14.83
N HIS A 104 0.08 -11.01 -13.83
CA HIS A 104 1.13 -12.01 -13.92
C HIS A 104 0.78 -13.11 -14.92
N SER A 105 -0.48 -13.50 -14.93
CA SER A 105 -0.91 -14.56 -15.85
C SER A 105 -1.06 -14.06 -17.27
N GLY A 106 -1.24 -12.75 -17.45
CA GLY A 106 -1.36 -12.20 -18.80
C GLY A 106 -2.72 -12.38 -19.43
N ASP A 107 -3.72 -12.77 -18.68
CA ASP A 107 -5.05 -12.99 -19.20
C ASP A 107 -5.78 -11.67 -19.35
N ALA A 108 -5.97 -11.23 -20.58
CA ALA A 108 -6.55 -9.91 -20.83
C ALA A 108 -7.93 -9.74 -20.20
N ALA A 109 -8.77 -10.76 -20.30
CA ALA A 109 -10.09 -10.66 -19.71
C ALA A 109 -10.04 -10.60 -18.21
N GLY A 110 -9.14 -11.38 -17.61
CA GLY A 110 -8.96 -11.35 -16.17
C GLY A 110 -8.42 -10.01 -15.70
N ILE A 111 -7.49 -9.44 -16.45
CA ILE A 111 -6.93 -8.15 -16.10
C ILE A 111 -8.02 -7.08 -16.13
N ALA A 112 -8.85 -7.10 -17.17
CA ALA A 112 -9.91 -6.11 -17.29
C ALA A 112 -10.87 -6.21 -16.12
N LEU A 113 -11.24 -7.41 -15.76
CA LEU A 113 -12.17 -7.63 -14.66
C LEU A 113 -11.57 -7.17 -13.34
N GLN A 114 -10.34 -7.58 -13.06
CA GLN A 114 -9.73 -7.23 -11.78
C GLN A 114 -9.37 -5.76 -11.71
N HIS A 115 -9.07 -5.15 -12.84
CA HIS A 115 -8.82 -3.71 -12.88
C HIS A 115 -10.08 -2.95 -12.47
N ALA A 116 -11.21 -3.30 -13.07
CA ALA A 116 -12.47 -2.64 -12.74
C ALA A 116 -12.81 -2.83 -11.27
N ARG A 117 -12.57 -4.03 -10.77
CA ARG A 117 -12.86 -4.33 -9.38
C ARG A 117 -11.95 -3.54 -8.44
N ALA A 118 -10.69 -3.43 -8.78
CA ALA A 118 -9.76 -2.67 -7.95
C ALA A 118 -10.17 -1.21 -7.85
N LEU A 119 -10.56 -0.61 -8.97
CA LEU A 119 -11.01 0.77 -8.95
C LEU A 119 -12.26 0.93 -8.09
N ASP A 120 -13.15 -0.04 -8.17
CA ASP A 120 -14.37 0.00 -7.38
C ASP A 120 -14.06 -0.09 -5.89
N VAL A 121 -13.14 -0.94 -5.52
CA VAL A 121 -12.77 -1.06 -4.11
C VAL A 121 -12.08 0.20 -3.62
N ILE A 122 -11.27 0.83 -4.48
CA ILE A 122 -10.64 2.09 -4.11
C ILE A 122 -11.72 3.14 -3.83
N ASP A 123 -12.70 3.22 -4.70
CA ASP A 123 -13.79 4.19 -4.52
C ASP A 123 -14.56 3.91 -3.25
N THR A 124 -14.82 2.65 -3.00
CA THR A 124 -15.55 2.25 -1.80
C THR A 124 -14.76 2.63 -0.55
N THR A 125 -13.45 2.41 -0.59
CA THR A 125 -12.60 2.74 0.54
C THR A 125 -12.64 4.24 0.82
N LEU A 126 -12.57 5.04 -0.23
CA LEU A 126 -12.62 6.48 -0.07
C LEU A 126 -13.96 6.95 0.47
N ASN A 127 -15.03 6.37 -0.06
CA ASN A 127 -16.37 6.77 0.38
C ASN A 127 -16.66 6.36 1.80
N CYS A 128 -16.26 5.16 2.18
CA CYS A 128 -16.53 4.67 3.52
C CYS A 128 -15.76 5.43 4.57
N SER A 129 -14.59 5.92 4.21
CA SER A 129 -13.77 6.63 5.18
C SER A 129 -14.20 8.09 5.32
N GLY A 130 -15.04 8.58 4.42
CA GLY A 130 -15.44 9.97 4.46
C GLY A 130 -14.48 10.93 3.81
N TYR A 131 -13.47 10.43 3.16
CA TYR A 131 -12.51 11.27 2.46
C TYR A 131 -12.91 11.40 1.01
N ARG A 132 -12.91 12.57 0.51
CA ARG A 132 -13.29 12.77 -0.89
C ARG A 132 -12.37 13.71 -1.59
#